data_7a71745f535a074ec5081315354e120b
#
_entry.id   7a71745f535a074ec5081315354e120b
#
_cell.length_a   1.000
_cell.length_b   1.000
_cell.length_c   1.000
_cell.angle_alpha   90.00
_cell.angle_beta   90.00
_cell.angle_gamma   90.00
#
_symmetry.space_group_name_H-M   'P 1'
#
loop_
_entity.id
_entity.type
_entity.pdbx_description
1 polymer ?
#
loop_
_entity_poly.entity_id
_entity_poly.type
_entity_poly.pdbx_seq_one_letter_code
_entity_poly.pdbx_strand_id
1 'polypeptide(L)'
;LGIDFAGGALIQFQTQQERVPESEASTALKNLPLKKNPIIQNETLPAPDSSEILTIRCAEEDAQLISNTLREKIELLSLKQDAVEEDPAPDTGEAGAPDDPWKYDSSRDTVEASLGADFLVNSLIALGIGLVAILIYITIRFEFSFAVGAFSALFHDVLICIGIVVLAGQELSLIHVGAFLTIAGYSINDTIVVFDRIRETLRMKRGEVEGVMNLAINATLSRTILTSLTTFMAVLVLFIFGGTALKAFSFAIMIGVIVGTYSSIFVASPIVLIWSRMRGTNLRRELLDANLEAQVNPGRG
;
A
#
# COMPACT_ATOMS: atom_id res chain seq x y z
N LEU A 1 8.41 10.64 0.15
CA LEU A 1 6.99 11.00 0.12
C LEU A 1 6.62 11.45 -1.28
N GLY A 2 5.49 10.96 -1.82
CA GLY A 2 4.94 11.41 -3.09
C GLY A 2 4.43 12.85 -3.04
N ILE A 3 4.04 13.37 -4.19
CA ILE A 3 3.51 14.75 -4.29
C ILE A 3 2.25 14.93 -3.46
N ASP A 4 1.46 13.88 -3.27
CA ASP A 4 0.26 13.88 -2.42
C ASP A 4 0.54 14.37 -1.00
N PHE A 5 1.75 14.12 -0.48
CA PHE A 5 2.14 14.46 0.88
C PHE A 5 3.17 15.57 0.99
N ALA A 6 4.03 15.71 -0.03
CA ALA A 6 5.10 16.70 -0.03
C ALA A 6 4.72 17.98 -0.77
N GLY A 7 3.64 17.97 -1.53
CA GLY A 7 3.29 18.99 -2.49
C GLY A 7 4.24 19.01 -3.69
N GLY A 8 3.88 19.71 -4.74
CA GLY A 8 4.69 19.86 -5.93
C GLY A 8 3.91 19.57 -7.21
N ALA A 9 4.62 19.45 -8.32
CA ALA A 9 4.08 19.14 -9.63
C ALA A 9 4.62 17.80 -10.15
N LEU A 10 3.74 17.02 -10.72
CA LEU A 10 4.04 15.82 -11.50
C LEU A 10 3.87 16.17 -12.98
N ILE A 11 4.91 16.01 -13.74
CA ILE A 11 4.89 16.21 -15.19
C ILE A 11 5.15 14.84 -15.83
N GLN A 12 4.26 14.42 -16.72
CA GLN A 12 4.39 13.15 -17.42
C GLN A 12 4.44 13.41 -18.92
N PHE A 13 5.49 12.89 -19.57
CA PHE A 13 5.63 12.90 -21.01
C PHE A 13 5.48 11.46 -21.52
N GLN A 14 4.49 11.25 -22.37
CA GLN A 14 4.28 9.96 -23.00
C GLN A 14 4.98 9.92 -24.36
N THR A 15 5.89 8.97 -24.55
CA THR A 15 6.61 8.77 -25.81
C THR A 15 6.19 7.45 -26.44
N GLN A 16 5.95 7.46 -27.74
CA GLN A 16 5.64 6.23 -28.49
C GLN A 16 6.96 5.53 -28.87
N GLN A 17 7.19 4.34 -28.31
CA GLN A 17 8.25 3.40 -28.67
C GLN A 17 9.71 3.78 -28.39
N GLU A 18 10.05 5.00 -28.02
CA GLU A 18 11.42 5.39 -27.66
C GLU A 18 11.50 5.89 -26.24
N ARG A 19 12.40 5.29 -25.47
CA ARG A 19 12.65 5.66 -24.08
C ARG A 19 13.60 6.86 -24.03
N VAL A 20 13.18 7.94 -23.39
CA VAL A 20 14.10 9.04 -23.03
C VAL A 20 14.96 8.59 -21.85
N PRO A 21 16.29 8.50 -21.98
CA PRO A 21 17.15 8.10 -20.87
C PRO A 21 17.07 9.13 -19.72
N GLU A 22 16.96 8.64 -18.48
CA GLU A 22 16.96 9.50 -17.28
C GLU A 22 18.21 10.40 -17.19
N SER A 23 19.34 9.89 -17.69
CA SER A 23 20.61 10.63 -17.77
C SER A 23 20.54 11.83 -18.70
N GLU A 24 19.79 11.72 -19.80
CA GLU A 24 19.59 12.81 -20.77
C GLU A 24 18.68 13.89 -20.18
N ALA A 25 17.53 13.51 -19.62
CA ALA A 25 16.64 14.41 -18.93
C ALA A 25 17.36 15.12 -17.74
N SER A 26 18.12 14.36 -16.95
CA SER A 26 18.92 14.93 -15.85
C SER A 26 19.98 15.94 -16.35
N THR A 27 20.64 15.62 -17.47
CA THR A 27 21.66 16.51 -18.06
C THR A 27 21.02 17.80 -18.60
N ALA A 28 19.85 17.70 -19.23
CA ALA A 28 19.10 18.85 -19.72
C ALA A 28 18.71 19.84 -18.60
N LEU A 29 18.43 19.31 -17.41
CA LEU A 29 17.98 20.11 -16.25
C LEU A 29 19.12 20.60 -15.34
N LYS A 30 20.35 20.09 -15.50
CA LYS A 30 21.48 20.31 -14.59
C LYS A 30 21.87 21.79 -14.38
N ASN A 31 21.61 22.64 -15.35
CA ASN A 31 22.04 24.05 -15.32
C ASN A 31 20.87 25.02 -15.00
N LEU A 32 19.70 24.50 -14.63
CA LEU A 32 18.56 25.33 -14.29
C LEU A 32 18.61 25.80 -12.83
N PRO A 33 18.17 27.04 -12.54
CA PRO A 33 18.08 27.54 -11.18
C PRO A 33 16.83 26.98 -10.47
N LEU A 34 16.83 25.67 -10.21
CA LEU A 34 15.71 24.97 -9.59
C LEU A 34 15.73 25.12 -8.07
N LYS A 35 14.57 25.30 -7.45
CA LYS A 35 14.43 25.36 -5.99
C LYS A 35 14.73 24.00 -5.32
N LYS A 36 14.39 22.91 -6.00
CA LYS A 36 14.62 21.54 -5.53
C LYS A 36 15.03 20.66 -6.72
N ASN A 37 15.93 19.71 -6.46
CA ASN A 37 16.31 18.74 -7.49
C ASN A 37 15.07 17.91 -7.90
N PRO A 38 14.76 17.85 -9.20
CA PRO A 38 13.64 17.05 -9.69
C PRO A 38 13.97 15.56 -9.57
N ILE A 39 12.95 14.76 -9.31
CA ILE A 39 13.05 13.30 -9.36
C ILE A 39 12.54 12.85 -10.72
N ILE A 40 13.40 12.15 -11.46
CA ILE A 40 13.13 11.71 -12.83
C ILE A 40 13.00 10.19 -12.79
N GLN A 41 11.91 9.67 -13.35
CA GLN A 41 11.66 8.23 -13.44
C GLN A 41 11.07 7.88 -14.79
N ASN A 42 11.47 6.73 -15.35
CA ASN A 42 10.85 6.18 -16.54
C ASN A 42 9.94 5.02 -16.17
N GLU A 43 8.77 5.00 -16.79
CA GLU A 43 7.79 3.95 -16.59
C GLU A 43 7.31 3.43 -17.95
N THR A 44 7.30 2.10 -18.11
CA THR A 44 6.84 1.44 -19.34
C THR A 44 5.42 0.94 -19.11
N LEU A 45 4.47 1.35 -19.95
CA LEU A 45 3.12 0.79 -19.93
C LEU A 45 3.12 -0.60 -20.60
N PRO A 46 2.42 -1.59 -20.00
CA PRO A 46 2.26 -2.90 -20.62
C PRO A 46 1.41 -2.82 -21.89
N ALA A 47 1.64 -3.74 -22.83
CA ALA A 47 0.86 -3.89 -24.04
C ALA A 47 -0.67 -3.89 -23.78
N PRO A 48 -1.54 -3.35 -24.67
CA PRO A 48 -1.27 -3.09 -26.08
C PRO A 48 -0.61 -1.73 -26.40
N ASP A 49 -0.65 -0.76 -25.49
CA ASP A 49 -0.03 0.56 -25.68
C ASP A 49 1.37 0.57 -25.07
N SER A 50 2.35 -0.05 -25.73
CA SER A 50 3.75 -0.03 -25.29
C SER A 50 4.34 1.37 -25.42
N SER A 51 3.82 2.31 -24.63
CA SER A 51 4.35 3.66 -24.53
C SER A 51 5.25 3.79 -23.30
N GLU A 52 6.33 4.53 -23.45
CA GLU A 52 7.21 4.91 -22.35
C GLU A 52 6.74 6.24 -21.78
N ILE A 53 6.67 6.34 -20.45
CA ILE A 53 6.31 7.57 -19.76
C ILE A 53 7.53 8.06 -18.99
N LEU A 54 7.98 9.28 -19.33
CA LEU A 54 8.95 10.01 -18.54
C LEU A 54 8.18 10.81 -17.47
N THR A 55 8.32 10.44 -16.23
CA THR A 55 7.69 11.10 -15.09
C THR A 55 8.70 11.96 -14.35
N ILE A 56 8.39 13.25 -14.16
CA ILE A 56 9.24 14.21 -13.47
C ILE A 56 8.46 14.84 -12.33
N ARG A 57 9.00 14.74 -11.13
CA ARG A 57 8.46 15.38 -9.92
C ARG A 57 9.34 16.54 -9.53
N CYS A 58 8.74 17.72 -9.37
CA CYS A 58 9.45 18.96 -9.08
C CYS A 58 8.64 19.86 -8.16
N ALA A 59 9.24 20.98 -7.74
CA ALA A 59 8.50 22.06 -7.09
C ALA A 59 7.50 22.66 -8.10
N GLU A 60 6.33 23.06 -7.64
CA GLU A 60 5.26 23.60 -8.49
C GLU A 60 5.75 24.81 -9.33
N GLU A 61 6.53 25.67 -8.71
CA GLU A 61 7.09 26.87 -9.36
C GLU A 61 8.11 26.53 -10.47
N ASP A 62 8.80 25.39 -10.36
CA ASP A 62 9.81 24.94 -11.33
C ASP A 62 9.19 24.15 -12.50
N ALA A 63 7.93 23.75 -12.39
CA ALA A 63 7.29 22.82 -13.32
C ALA A 63 7.25 23.34 -14.75
N GLN A 64 6.91 24.62 -14.94
CA GLN A 64 6.82 25.23 -16.26
C GLN A 64 8.20 25.39 -16.90
N LEU A 65 9.19 25.79 -16.11
CA LEU A 65 10.58 25.92 -16.57
C LEU A 65 11.16 24.56 -16.99
N ILE A 66 10.92 23.53 -16.20
CA ILE A 66 11.36 22.16 -16.48
C ILE A 66 10.69 21.63 -17.75
N SER A 67 9.38 21.77 -17.86
CA SER A 67 8.63 21.32 -19.04
C SER A 67 9.14 21.98 -20.33
N ASN A 68 9.27 23.31 -20.33
CA ASN A 68 9.76 24.05 -21.48
C ASN A 68 11.19 23.64 -21.87
N THR A 69 12.09 23.51 -20.89
CA THR A 69 13.49 23.18 -21.16
C THR A 69 13.64 21.76 -21.72
N LEU A 70 12.86 20.81 -21.22
CA LEU A 70 12.91 19.44 -21.73
C LEU A 70 12.41 19.35 -23.16
N ARG A 71 11.34 20.06 -23.49
CA ARG A 71 10.82 20.12 -24.86
C ARG A 71 11.78 20.81 -25.83
N GLU A 72 12.49 21.83 -25.38
CA GLU A 72 13.50 22.53 -26.20
C GLU A 72 14.76 21.67 -26.43
N LYS A 73 15.19 20.93 -25.42
CA LYS A 73 16.48 20.20 -25.46
C LYS A 73 16.37 18.75 -25.89
N ILE A 74 15.21 18.12 -25.79
CA ILE A 74 14.99 16.73 -26.13
C ILE A 74 14.07 16.66 -27.34
N GLU A 75 14.65 16.32 -28.49
CA GLU A 75 13.97 16.28 -29.81
C GLU A 75 12.75 15.33 -29.79
N LEU A 76 12.85 14.20 -29.10
CA LEU A 76 11.76 13.24 -28.90
C LEU A 76 10.52 13.84 -28.20
N LEU A 77 10.70 14.84 -27.36
CA LEU A 77 9.61 15.53 -26.65
C LEU A 77 9.08 16.73 -27.44
N SER A 78 9.81 17.21 -28.46
CA SER A 78 9.43 18.34 -29.31
C SER A 78 8.61 17.92 -30.54
N LEU A 79 8.77 16.69 -31.02
CA LEU A 79 8.24 16.22 -32.33
C LEU A 79 6.72 16.02 -32.38
N LYS A 80 6.00 16.12 -31.26
CA LYS A 80 4.55 15.84 -31.24
C LYS A 80 3.64 17.05 -31.49
N GLN A 81 4.20 18.22 -31.71
CA GLN A 81 3.42 19.43 -31.96
C GLN A 81 2.75 19.48 -33.34
N ASP A 82 3.24 18.69 -34.31
CA ASP A 82 2.82 18.76 -35.71
C ASP A 82 1.84 17.66 -36.18
N ALA A 83 1.40 16.74 -35.30
CA ALA A 83 0.69 15.53 -35.70
C ALA A 83 -0.77 15.40 -35.21
N VAL A 84 -1.38 16.44 -34.66
CA VAL A 84 -2.80 16.40 -34.32
C VAL A 84 -3.59 17.24 -35.29
N GLU A 85 -4.07 16.61 -36.38
CA GLU A 85 -5.19 17.10 -37.17
C GLU A 85 -6.44 17.22 -36.25
N GLU A 86 -7.09 18.36 -36.37
CA GLU A 86 -8.27 18.79 -35.65
C GLU A 86 -9.41 17.75 -35.70
N ASP A 87 -9.66 17.07 -34.58
CA ASP A 87 -10.99 16.50 -34.35
C ASP A 87 -11.72 17.44 -33.39
N PRO A 88 -12.91 17.96 -33.75
CA PRO A 88 -13.60 18.98 -32.95
C PRO A 88 -14.07 18.38 -31.61
N ALA A 89 -13.51 18.89 -30.52
CA ALA A 89 -13.90 18.53 -29.16
C ALA A 89 -15.39 18.84 -28.90
N PRO A 90 -16.09 18.00 -28.13
CA PRO A 90 -17.45 18.31 -27.69
C PRO A 90 -17.44 19.53 -26.74
N ASP A 91 -18.27 20.48 -27.07
CA ASP A 91 -18.52 21.74 -26.39
C ASP A 91 -19.00 21.52 -24.94
N THR A 92 -18.08 21.51 -23.96
CA THR A 92 -18.38 21.67 -22.54
C THR A 92 -17.89 23.05 -22.12
N GLY A 93 -18.86 24.00 -22.04
CA GLY A 93 -18.64 25.40 -21.77
C GLY A 93 -18.08 25.73 -20.40
N GLU A 94 -16.77 25.63 -20.26
CA GLU A 94 -15.99 26.32 -19.23
C GLU A 94 -15.05 27.29 -19.92
N ALA A 95 -15.22 28.58 -19.60
CA ALA A 95 -14.42 29.67 -20.12
C ALA A 95 -12.95 29.46 -19.77
N GLY A 96 -12.19 28.97 -20.74
CA GLY A 96 -10.77 28.68 -20.60
C GLY A 96 -9.91 29.88 -20.39
N ALA A 97 -8.90 29.76 -19.56
CA ALA A 97 -7.69 30.56 -19.58
C ALA A 97 -7.05 30.51 -20.98
N PRO A 98 -6.31 31.57 -21.41
CA PRO A 98 -5.79 31.68 -22.78
C PRO A 98 -4.88 30.49 -23.08
N ASP A 99 -5.13 29.88 -24.24
CA ASP A 99 -4.35 28.88 -24.97
C ASP A 99 -3.09 28.38 -24.25
N ASP A 100 -3.27 27.37 -23.39
CA ASP A 100 -2.16 26.60 -22.88
C ASP A 100 -1.76 25.57 -23.96
N PRO A 101 -0.63 25.74 -24.65
CA PRO A 101 -0.19 24.86 -25.72
C PRO A 101 0.07 23.42 -25.23
N TRP A 102 -0.08 23.17 -23.92
CA TRP A 102 0.21 21.93 -23.22
C TRP A 102 -0.98 20.98 -23.08
N LYS A 103 -2.14 21.34 -23.62
CA LYS A 103 -3.42 20.64 -23.36
C LYS A 103 -3.47 19.18 -23.83
N TYR A 104 -2.55 18.74 -24.67
CA TYR A 104 -2.67 17.45 -25.37
C TYR A 104 -1.51 16.47 -25.20
N ASP A 105 -0.40 16.84 -24.57
CA ASP A 105 0.82 16.02 -24.60
C ASP A 105 1.52 15.78 -23.23
N SER A 106 1.04 16.36 -22.16
CA SER A 106 1.52 16.10 -20.82
C SER A 106 0.40 16.24 -19.81
N SER A 107 0.16 15.21 -19.00
CA SER A 107 -0.67 15.37 -17.81
C SER A 107 0.15 16.10 -16.74
N ARG A 108 -0.41 17.13 -16.16
CA ARG A 108 0.20 17.91 -15.09
C ARG A 108 -0.70 17.85 -13.87
N ASP A 109 -0.27 17.08 -12.87
CA ASP A 109 -0.93 17.06 -11.58
C ASP A 109 -0.15 17.95 -10.60
N THR A 110 -0.81 18.95 -10.03
CA THR A 110 -0.21 19.85 -9.03
C THR A 110 -0.92 19.68 -7.69
N VAL A 111 -0.14 19.56 -6.63
CA VAL A 111 -0.64 19.57 -5.25
C VAL A 111 0.08 20.66 -4.48
N GLU A 112 -0.67 21.64 -3.98
CA GLU A 112 -0.09 22.67 -3.11
C GLU A 112 0.54 22.03 -1.87
N ALA A 113 1.68 22.55 -1.41
CA ALA A 113 2.39 22.00 -0.26
C ALA A 113 1.55 22.00 1.04
N SER A 114 0.65 22.98 1.17
CA SER A 114 -0.31 23.05 2.28
C SER A 114 -1.31 21.91 2.26
N LEU A 115 -1.86 21.60 1.09
CA LEU A 115 -2.79 20.47 0.90
C LEU A 115 -2.09 19.11 1.10
N GLY A 116 -0.82 18.99 0.67
CA GLY A 116 -0.04 17.78 0.87
C GLY A 116 0.17 17.45 2.35
N ALA A 117 0.45 18.45 3.19
CA ALA A 117 0.56 18.25 4.63
C ALA A 117 -0.76 17.81 5.27
N ASP A 118 -1.88 18.42 4.87
CA ASP A 118 -3.20 18.04 5.36
C ASP A 118 -3.58 16.62 4.91
N PHE A 119 -3.26 16.23 3.69
CA PHE A 119 -3.45 14.86 3.20
C PHE A 119 -2.63 13.84 3.99
N LEU A 120 -1.38 14.15 4.31
CA LEU A 120 -0.53 13.29 5.13
C LEU A 120 -1.15 13.08 6.53
N VAL A 121 -1.52 14.17 7.20
CA VAL A 121 -2.11 14.12 8.56
C VAL A 121 -3.41 13.34 8.53
N ASN A 122 -4.32 13.65 7.62
CA ASN A 122 -5.61 12.96 7.50
C ASN A 122 -5.43 11.46 7.18
N SER A 123 -4.46 11.12 6.34
CA SER A 123 -4.13 9.73 6.00
C SER A 123 -3.58 8.94 7.19
N LEU A 124 -2.71 9.56 7.99
CA LEU A 124 -2.19 8.94 9.22
C LEU A 124 -3.30 8.75 10.26
N ILE A 125 -4.20 9.73 10.38
CA ILE A 125 -5.39 9.64 11.26
C ILE A 125 -6.30 8.50 10.78
N ALA A 126 -6.60 8.42 9.48
CA ALA A 126 -7.43 7.37 8.91
C ALA A 126 -6.82 5.98 9.12
N LEU A 127 -5.51 5.84 8.89
CA LEU A 127 -4.78 4.60 9.17
C LEU A 127 -4.86 4.24 10.65
N GLY A 128 -4.61 5.21 11.54
CA GLY A 128 -4.68 5.01 12.99
C GLY A 128 -6.07 4.59 13.46
N ILE A 129 -7.12 5.27 12.99
CA ILE A 129 -8.52 4.93 13.33
C ILE A 129 -8.84 3.52 12.82
N GLY A 130 -8.45 3.18 11.60
CA GLY A 130 -8.67 1.84 11.04
C GLY A 130 -7.99 0.74 11.87
N LEU A 131 -6.72 0.93 12.25
CA LEU A 131 -6.00 -0.02 13.10
C LEU A 131 -6.62 -0.14 14.50
N VAL A 132 -7.05 0.97 15.11
CA VAL A 132 -7.74 0.98 16.41
C VAL A 132 -9.08 0.25 16.31
N ALA A 133 -9.85 0.48 15.26
CA ALA A 133 -11.12 -0.23 15.04
C ALA A 133 -10.93 -1.75 14.93
N ILE A 134 -9.89 -2.19 14.19
CA ILE A 134 -9.50 -3.61 14.11
C ILE A 134 -9.12 -4.14 15.48
N LEU A 135 -8.32 -3.40 16.26
CA LEU A 135 -7.90 -3.80 17.59
C LEU A 135 -9.09 -3.94 18.56
N ILE A 136 -10.03 -3.00 18.54
CA ILE A 136 -11.26 -3.07 19.32
C ILE A 136 -12.05 -4.33 18.95
N TYR A 137 -12.24 -4.58 17.66
CA TYR A 137 -12.93 -5.78 17.19
C TYR A 137 -12.29 -7.08 17.72
N ILE A 138 -10.97 -7.18 17.65
CA ILE A 138 -10.25 -8.36 18.12
C ILE A 138 -10.36 -8.52 19.64
N THR A 139 -10.25 -7.40 20.39
CA THR A 139 -10.32 -7.43 21.84
C THR A 139 -11.72 -7.85 22.35
N ILE A 140 -12.76 -7.51 21.59
CA ILE A 140 -14.13 -7.98 21.88
C ILE A 140 -14.31 -9.45 21.49
N ARG A 141 -13.67 -9.89 20.40
CA ARG A 141 -13.87 -11.21 19.82
C ARG A 141 -13.02 -12.31 20.46
N PHE A 142 -11.85 -11.93 21.01
CA PHE A 142 -10.86 -12.85 21.56
C PHE A 142 -10.43 -12.43 22.98
N GLU A 143 -9.89 -13.39 23.72
CA GLU A 143 -9.27 -13.17 25.03
C GLU A 143 -8.03 -12.27 24.89
N PHE A 144 -7.70 -11.53 25.95
CA PHE A 144 -6.68 -10.48 25.93
C PHE A 144 -5.30 -10.94 25.42
N SER A 145 -4.89 -12.17 25.76
CA SER A 145 -3.61 -12.74 25.28
C SER A 145 -3.57 -12.85 23.74
N PHE A 146 -4.68 -13.24 23.12
CA PHE A 146 -4.80 -13.30 21.66
C PHE A 146 -4.85 -11.92 21.04
N ALA A 147 -5.52 -10.95 21.68
CA ALA A 147 -5.56 -9.57 21.20
C ALA A 147 -4.16 -8.96 21.14
N VAL A 148 -3.30 -9.20 22.13
CA VAL A 148 -1.89 -8.75 22.13
C VAL A 148 -1.10 -9.39 20.98
N GLY A 149 -1.27 -10.68 20.75
CA GLY A 149 -0.62 -11.40 19.64
C GLY A 149 -1.02 -10.83 18.28
N ALA A 150 -2.33 -10.64 18.06
CA ALA A 150 -2.87 -10.07 16.83
C ALA A 150 -2.39 -8.64 16.58
N PHE A 151 -2.41 -7.78 17.62
CA PHE A 151 -1.92 -6.40 17.51
C PHE A 151 -0.44 -6.35 17.13
N SER A 152 0.38 -7.18 17.78
CA SER A 152 1.81 -7.22 17.50
C SER A 152 2.11 -7.67 16.07
N ALA A 153 1.37 -8.67 15.58
CA ALA A 153 1.49 -9.14 14.19
C ALA A 153 1.05 -8.06 13.20
N LEU A 154 -0.09 -7.41 13.44
CA LEU A 154 -0.60 -6.35 12.60
C LEU A 154 0.37 -5.16 12.50
N PHE A 155 0.92 -4.74 13.64
CA PHE A 155 1.92 -3.68 13.69
C PHE A 155 3.20 -4.05 12.93
N HIS A 156 3.68 -5.28 13.12
CA HIS A 156 4.81 -5.84 12.36
C HIS A 156 4.53 -5.81 10.85
N ASP A 157 3.36 -6.24 10.41
CA ASP A 157 3.03 -6.36 8.99
C ASP A 157 3.01 -4.98 8.31
N VAL A 158 2.36 -4.00 8.94
CA VAL A 158 2.32 -2.63 8.41
C VAL A 158 3.72 -2.03 8.35
N LEU A 159 4.54 -2.19 9.40
CA LEU A 159 5.91 -1.66 9.41
C LEU A 159 6.80 -2.31 8.34
N ILE A 160 6.74 -3.63 8.19
CA ILE A 160 7.53 -4.35 7.17
C ILE A 160 7.08 -3.94 5.76
N CYS A 161 5.76 -3.81 5.53
CA CYS A 161 5.26 -3.38 4.23
C CYS A 161 5.72 -1.96 3.88
N ILE A 162 5.62 -1.01 4.81
CA ILE A 162 6.15 0.35 4.62
C ILE A 162 7.65 0.29 4.32
N GLY A 163 8.41 -0.47 5.11
CA GLY A 163 9.85 -0.61 4.93
C GLY A 163 10.24 -1.14 3.55
N ILE A 164 9.57 -2.21 3.08
CA ILE A 164 9.86 -2.80 1.78
C ILE A 164 9.45 -1.87 0.63
N VAL A 165 8.30 -1.20 0.71
CA VAL A 165 7.85 -0.22 -0.30
C VAL A 165 8.88 0.90 -0.45
N VAL A 166 9.38 1.44 0.67
CA VAL A 166 10.40 2.50 0.67
C VAL A 166 11.75 1.98 0.16
N LEU A 167 12.18 0.78 0.58
CA LEU A 167 13.43 0.15 0.10
C LEU A 167 13.38 -0.19 -1.39
N ALA A 168 12.21 -0.47 -1.94
CA ALA A 168 12.00 -0.67 -3.37
C ALA A 168 12.05 0.65 -4.17
N GLY A 169 12.32 1.78 -3.52
CA GLY A 169 12.40 3.10 -4.16
C GLY A 169 11.04 3.70 -4.52
N GLN A 170 9.94 3.09 -4.06
CA GLN A 170 8.62 3.66 -4.30
C GLN A 170 8.33 4.81 -3.34
N GLU A 171 7.70 5.86 -3.85
CA GLU A 171 7.27 6.97 -3.02
C GLU A 171 5.94 6.67 -2.35
N LEU A 172 5.86 6.97 -1.06
CA LEU A 172 4.61 6.83 -0.32
C LEU A 172 3.60 7.89 -0.79
N SER A 173 2.43 7.45 -1.20
CA SER A 173 1.30 8.23 -1.69
C SER A 173 0.01 7.82 -0.98
N LEU A 174 -1.09 8.53 -1.23
CA LEU A 174 -2.42 8.18 -0.71
C LEU A 174 -2.84 6.75 -1.07
N ILE A 175 -2.43 6.28 -2.25
CA ILE A 175 -2.70 4.91 -2.71
C ILE A 175 -2.10 3.87 -1.76
N HIS A 176 -0.91 4.12 -1.24
CA HIS A 176 -0.24 3.21 -0.29
C HIS A 176 -0.96 3.16 1.06
N VAL A 177 -1.57 4.27 1.52
CA VAL A 177 -2.37 4.26 2.76
C VAL A 177 -3.58 3.33 2.62
N GLY A 178 -4.27 3.39 1.48
CA GLY A 178 -5.34 2.44 1.16
C GLY A 178 -4.87 1.00 1.11
N ALA A 179 -3.68 0.75 0.51
CA ALA A 179 -3.08 -0.57 0.49
C ALA A 179 -2.75 -1.08 1.90
N PHE A 180 -2.17 -0.26 2.78
CA PHE A 180 -1.84 -0.66 4.16
C PHE A 180 -3.08 -0.99 5.00
N LEU A 181 -4.19 -0.24 4.85
CA LEU A 181 -5.46 -0.59 5.48
C LEU A 181 -6.02 -1.91 4.95
N THR A 182 -5.91 -2.13 3.65
CA THR A 182 -6.33 -3.39 3.02
C THR A 182 -5.50 -4.58 3.53
N ILE A 183 -4.18 -4.41 3.63
CA ILE A 183 -3.26 -5.41 4.18
C ILE A 183 -3.59 -5.71 5.63
N ALA A 184 -3.85 -4.68 6.44
CA ALA A 184 -4.25 -4.84 7.84
C ALA A 184 -5.51 -5.70 7.97
N GLY A 185 -6.53 -5.42 7.15
CA GLY A 185 -7.76 -6.22 7.12
C GLY A 185 -7.54 -7.66 6.62
N TYR A 186 -6.64 -7.85 5.65
CA TYR A 186 -6.30 -9.16 5.12
C TYR A 186 -5.51 -10.00 6.14
N SER A 187 -4.44 -9.46 6.71
CA SER A 187 -3.59 -10.15 7.68
C SER A 187 -4.36 -10.60 8.91
N ILE A 188 -5.27 -9.73 9.40
CA ILE A 188 -6.07 -10.09 10.56
C ILE A 188 -7.03 -11.24 10.29
N ASN A 189 -7.54 -11.39 9.08
CA ASN A 189 -8.42 -12.49 8.72
C ASN A 189 -7.71 -13.83 8.86
N ASP A 190 -6.47 -13.96 8.40
CA ASP A 190 -5.66 -15.18 8.57
C ASP A 190 -5.33 -15.43 10.04
N THR A 191 -4.98 -14.39 10.80
CA THR A 191 -4.71 -14.47 12.23
C THR A 191 -5.94 -14.99 13.00
N ILE A 192 -7.15 -14.51 12.67
CA ILE A 192 -8.41 -14.97 13.27
C ILE A 192 -8.63 -16.46 13.04
N VAL A 193 -8.39 -16.94 11.81
CA VAL A 193 -8.55 -18.38 11.49
C VAL A 193 -7.59 -19.25 12.29
N VAL A 194 -6.34 -18.83 12.41
CA VAL A 194 -5.33 -19.55 13.20
C VAL A 194 -5.71 -19.53 14.69
N PHE A 195 -6.10 -18.40 15.24
CA PHE A 195 -6.46 -18.23 16.64
C PHE A 195 -7.72 -19.00 17.00
N ASP A 196 -8.75 -18.98 16.16
CA ASP A 196 -9.96 -19.76 16.39
C ASP A 196 -9.66 -21.24 16.45
N ARG A 197 -8.80 -21.74 15.55
CA ARG A 197 -8.36 -23.14 15.59
C ARG A 197 -7.51 -23.47 16.80
N ILE A 198 -6.63 -22.57 17.24
CA ILE A 198 -5.85 -22.75 18.48
C ILE A 198 -6.81 -22.85 19.67
N ARG A 199 -7.78 -21.95 19.79
CA ARG A 199 -8.77 -21.95 20.87
C ARG A 199 -9.58 -23.25 20.88
N GLU A 200 -10.10 -23.66 19.73
CA GLU A 200 -10.84 -24.91 19.58
C GLU A 200 -10.01 -26.10 20.03
N THR A 201 -8.76 -26.19 19.53
CA THR A 201 -7.89 -27.35 19.83
C THR A 201 -7.46 -27.36 21.30
N LEU A 202 -7.20 -26.21 21.93
CA LEU A 202 -6.88 -26.10 23.36
C LEU A 202 -8.04 -26.53 24.28
N ARG A 203 -9.30 -26.33 23.81
CA ARG A 203 -10.49 -26.81 24.54
C ARG A 203 -10.67 -28.33 24.45
N MET A 204 -10.39 -28.91 23.28
CA MET A 204 -10.63 -30.31 23.02
C MET A 204 -9.48 -31.21 23.45
N LYS A 205 -8.22 -30.79 23.28
CA LYS A 205 -7.04 -31.63 23.54
C LYS A 205 -6.35 -31.23 24.83
N ARG A 206 -6.01 -32.27 25.63
CA ARG A 206 -5.15 -32.13 26.82
C ARG A 206 -3.68 -32.30 26.41
N GLY A 207 -2.75 -31.71 27.15
CA GLY A 207 -1.32 -31.77 26.90
C GLY A 207 -0.66 -30.40 27.07
N GLU A 208 0.59 -30.30 26.70
CA GLU A 208 1.36 -29.06 26.73
C GLU A 208 0.79 -28.06 25.74
N VAL A 209 0.62 -26.80 26.16
CA VAL A 209 -0.02 -25.74 25.37
C VAL A 209 0.70 -25.53 24.03
N GLU A 210 2.02 -25.54 24.04
CA GLU A 210 2.84 -25.35 22.82
C GLU A 210 2.62 -26.49 21.80
N GLY A 211 2.62 -27.73 22.25
CA GLY A 211 2.34 -28.87 21.37
C GLY A 211 0.94 -28.85 20.77
N VAL A 212 -0.06 -28.43 21.56
CA VAL A 212 -1.45 -28.28 21.08
C VAL A 212 -1.58 -27.13 20.10
N MET A 213 -0.89 -26.00 20.34
CA MET A 213 -0.85 -24.87 19.40
C MET A 213 -0.22 -25.27 18.06
N ASN A 214 0.89 -26.00 18.07
CA ASN A 214 1.54 -26.49 16.86
C ASN A 214 0.62 -27.42 16.04
N LEU A 215 -0.15 -28.28 16.69
CA LEU A 215 -1.15 -29.10 16.02
C LEU A 215 -2.26 -28.27 15.36
N ALA A 216 -2.71 -27.22 16.05
CA ALA A 216 -3.74 -26.32 15.52
C ALA A 216 -3.24 -25.55 14.30
N ILE A 217 -2.04 -24.99 14.38
CA ILE A 217 -1.40 -24.25 13.28
C ILE A 217 -1.24 -25.16 12.06
N ASN A 218 -0.69 -26.36 12.25
CA ASN A 218 -0.52 -27.31 11.14
C ASN A 218 -1.85 -27.70 10.50
N ALA A 219 -2.94 -27.78 11.27
CA ALA A 219 -4.26 -28.09 10.75
C ALA A 219 -4.87 -26.96 9.90
N THR A 220 -4.44 -25.69 10.09
CA THR A 220 -4.91 -24.54 9.30
C THR A 220 -3.96 -24.17 8.16
N LEU A 221 -2.72 -24.66 8.17
CA LEU A 221 -1.65 -24.25 7.27
C LEU A 221 -2.03 -24.36 5.79
N SER A 222 -2.63 -25.49 5.39
CA SER A 222 -3.04 -25.70 4.00
C SER A 222 -4.09 -24.66 3.55
N ARG A 223 -5.06 -24.33 4.41
CA ARG A 223 -6.08 -23.33 4.12
C ARG A 223 -5.47 -21.95 3.99
N THR A 224 -4.64 -21.53 4.94
CA THR A 224 -3.98 -20.23 4.95
C THR A 224 -3.09 -20.04 3.71
N ILE A 225 -2.29 -21.05 3.35
CA ILE A 225 -1.46 -21.00 2.15
C ILE A 225 -2.31 -20.90 0.88
N LEU A 226 -3.39 -21.69 0.75
CA LEU A 226 -4.24 -21.63 -0.44
C LEU A 226 -4.96 -20.30 -0.58
N THR A 227 -5.50 -19.73 0.50
CA THR A 227 -6.16 -18.41 0.47
C THR A 227 -5.17 -17.32 0.11
N SER A 228 -3.97 -17.34 0.67
CA SER A 228 -2.92 -16.37 0.37
C SER A 228 -2.41 -16.51 -1.06
N LEU A 229 -2.23 -17.72 -1.55
CA LEU A 229 -1.79 -17.96 -2.92
C LEU A 229 -2.83 -17.45 -3.94
N THR A 230 -4.12 -17.72 -3.72
CA THR A 230 -5.18 -17.23 -4.63
C THR A 230 -5.25 -15.70 -4.65
N THR A 231 -5.15 -15.06 -3.49
CA THR A 231 -5.12 -13.59 -3.39
C THR A 231 -3.85 -13.03 -4.04
N PHE A 232 -2.69 -13.63 -3.78
CA PHE A 232 -1.43 -13.23 -4.40
C PHE A 232 -1.49 -13.30 -5.93
N MET A 233 -2.04 -14.40 -6.48
CA MET A 233 -2.20 -14.55 -7.94
C MET A 233 -3.13 -13.49 -8.55
N ALA A 234 -4.25 -13.18 -7.89
CA ALA A 234 -5.15 -12.13 -8.35
C ALA A 234 -4.47 -10.74 -8.35
N VAL A 235 -3.74 -10.43 -7.29
CA VAL A 235 -3.00 -9.17 -7.17
C VAL A 235 -1.80 -9.12 -8.12
N LEU A 236 -1.16 -10.25 -8.40
CA LEU A 236 -0.08 -10.35 -9.39
C LEU A 236 -0.58 -10.00 -10.81
N VAL A 237 -1.76 -10.49 -11.19
CA VAL A 237 -2.39 -10.10 -12.46
C VAL A 237 -2.64 -8.58 -12.49
N LEU A 238 -3.14 -8.02 -11.39
CA LEU A 238 -3.33 -6.58 -11.28
C LEU A 238 -2.01 -5.81 -11.37
N PHE A 239 -0.94 -6.33 -10.78
CA PHE A 239 0.40 -5.73 -10.86
C PHE A 239 0.95 -5.71 -12.30
N ILE A 240 0.71 -6.78 -13.06
CA ILE A 240 1.21 -6.91 -14.44
C ILE A 240 0.41 -6.02 -15.41
N PHE A 241 -0.92 -6.00 -15.28
CA PHE A 241 -1.84 -5.40 -16.25
C PHE A 241 -2.51 -4.10 -15.79
N GLY A 242 -2.35 -3.69 -14.53
CA GLY A 242 -3.15 -2.64 -13.91
C GLY A 242 -2.71 -1.19 -14.17
N GLY A 243 -1.68 -0.95 -14.99
CA GLY A 243 -1.15 0.42 -15.19
C GLY A 243 -0.43 0.98 -13.96
N THR A 244 0.02 2.24 -14.04
CA THR A 244 0.96 2.84 -13.08
C THR A 244 0.43 2.95 -11.65
N ALA A 245 -0.76 3.51 -11.47
CA ALA A 245 -1.38 3.69 -10.16
C ALA A 245 -1.71 2.34 -9.49
N LEU A 246 -2.22 1.39 -10.27
CA LEU A 246 -2.55 0.07 -9.76
C LEU A 246 -1.31 -0.80 -9.50
N LYS A 247 -0.19 -0.56 -10.17
CA LYS A 247 1.09 -1.23 -9.88
C LYS A 247 1.59 -0.91 -8.48
N ALA A 248 1.59 0.37 -8.08
CA ALA A 248 2.02 0.79 -6.74
C ALA A 248 1.15 0.15 -5.64
N PHE A 249 -0.17 0.19 -5.81
CA PHE A 249 -1.13 -0.45 -4.93
C PHE A 249 -0.93 -1.97 -4.84
N SER A 250 -0.85 -2.63 -6.00
CA SER A 250 -0.71 -4.08 -6.09
C SER A 250 0.61 -4.56 -5.50
N PHE A 251 1.71 -3.83 -5.76
CA PHE A 251 3.01 -4.14 -5.18
C PHE A 251 2.95 -4.16 -3.66
N ALA A 252 2.39 -3.12 -3.03
CA ALA A 252 2.22 -3.07 -1.59
C ALA A 252 1.38 -4.25 -1.07
N ILE A 253 0.24 -4.56 -1.72
CA ILE A 253 -0.61 -5.69 -1.31
C ILE A 253 0.10 -7.03 -1.49
N MET A 254 0.85 -7.26 -2.56
CA MET A 254 1.61 -8.50 -2.74
C MET A 254 2.57 -8.75 -1.58
N ILE A 255 3.32 -7.71 -1.17
CA ILE A 255 4.19 -7.79 0.00
C ILE A 255 3.36 -8.08 1.25
N GLY A 256 2.25 -7.37 1.44
CA GLY A 256 1.37 -7.54 2.59
C GLY A 256 0.78 -8.94 2.70
N VAL A 257 0.40 -9.57 1.60
CA VAL A 257 -0.11 -10.95 1.58
C VAL A 257 0.97 -11.93 2.03
N ILE A 258 2.21 -11.79 1.53
CA ILE A 258 3.34 -12.64 1.93
C ILE A 258 3.67 -12.44 3.41
N VAL A 259 3.84 -11.20 3.84
CA VAL A 259 4.22 -10.84 5.21
C VAL A 259 3.12 -11.25 6.19
N GLY A 260 1.84 -10.96 5.89
CA GLY A 260 0.70 -11.29 6.73
C GLY A 260 0.48 -12.80 6.89
N THR A 261 0.69 -13.57 5.81
CA THR A 261 0.64 -15.04 5.89
C THR A 261 1.75 -15.59 6.79
N TYR A 262 2.95 -15.04 6.68
CA TYR A 262 4.06 -15.43 7.56
C TYR A 262 3.77 -15.02 9.02
N SER A 263 3.31 -13.79 9.24
CA SER A 263 3.16 -13.23 10.58
C SER A 263 2.04 -13.88 11.39
N SER A 264 0.94 -14.30 10.76
CA SER A 264 -0.15 -15.01 11.44
C SER A 264 0.31 -16.29 12.12
N ILE A 265 1.31 -16.96 11.53
CA ILE A 265 1.87 -18.23 12.03
C ILE A 265 3.05 -17.98 12.96
N PHE A 266 4.05 -17.19 12.51
CA PHE A 266 5.35 -17.09 13.15
C PHE A 266 5.53 -15.88 14.06
N VAL A 267 4.60 -14.93 14.03
CA VAL A 267 4.62 -13.74 14.90
C VAL A 267 3.45 -13.78 15.88
N ALA A 268 2.22 -13.82 15.38
CA ALA A 268 1.03 -13.75 16.21
C ALA A 268 0.97 -14.88 17.24
N SER A 269 1.09 -16.13 16.78
CA SER A 269 0.95 -17.31 17.64
C SER A 269 2.04 -17.44 18.72
N PRO A 270 3.34 -17.26 18.41
CA PRO A 270 4.38 -17.24 19.44
C PRO A 270 4.22 -16.12 20.46
N ILE A 271 3.79 -14.92 20.04
CA ILE A 271 3.58 -13.81 20.96
C ILE A 271 2.45 -14.12 21.94
N VAL A 272 1.36 -14.74 21.51
CA VAL A 272 0.30 -15.23 22.44
C VAL A 272 0.87 -16.13 23.51
N LEU A 273 1.72 -17.09 23.12
CA LEU A 273 2.34 -18.03 24.04
C LEU A 273 3.30 -17.35 25.02
N ILE A 274 4.17 -16.48 24.51
CA ILE A 274 5.15 -15.72 25.32
C ILE A 274 4.41 -14.81 26.31
N TRP A 275 3.40 -14.08 25.84
CA TRP A 275 2.61 -13.16 26.67
C TRP A 275 1.91 -13.88 27.82
N SER A 276 1.26 -15.02 27.50
CA SER A 276 0.61 -15.84 28.52
C SER A 276 1.60 -16.37 29.56
N ARG A 277 2.79 -16.82 29.13
CA ARG A 277 3.86 -17.26 30.04
C ARG A 277 4.38 -16.12 30.92
N MET A 278 4.59 -14.94 30.36
CA MET A 278 5.06 -13.75 31.11
C MET A 278 4.07 -13.30 32.18
N ARG A 279 2.77 -13.39 31.92
CA ARG A 279 1.72 -13.07 32.89
C ARG A 279 1.43 -14.19 33.90
N GLY A 280 2.04 -15.34 33.74
CA GLY A 280 1.74 -16.52 34.55
C GLY A 280 0.29 -17.02 34.35
N THR A 281 -0.38 -16.58 33.28
CA THR A 281 -1.72 -17.06 32.92
C THR A 281 -1.63 -18.34 32.14
N ASN A 282 -2.49 -19.31 32.48
CA ASN A 282 -2.61 -20.52 31.69
C ASN A 282 -3.66 -20.26 30.59
N LEU A 283 -3.24 -20.18 29.32
CA LEU A 283 -4.11 -19.94 28.16
C LEU A 283 -5.38 -20.81 28.19
N ARG A 284 -5.24 -22.07 28.61
CA ARG A 284 -6.38 -22.97 28.75
C ARG A 284 -7.36 -22.56 29.84
N ARG A 285 -6.85 -22.01 30.94
CA ARG A 285 -7.67 -21.50 32.04
C ARG A 285 -8.39 -20.23 31.64
N GLU A 286 -7.68 -19.31 30.99
CA GLU A 286 -8.25 -18.09 30.41
C GLU A 286 -9.43 -18.39 29.47
N LEU A 287 -9.27 -19.41 28.59
CA LEU A 287 -10.33 -19.87 27.70
C LEU A 287 -11.52 -20.54 28.41
N LEU A 288 -11.29 -21.23 29.50
CA LEU A 288 -12.35 -21.86 30.31
C LEU A 288 -13.14 -20.84 31.11
N ASP A 289 -12.44 -19.88 31.70
CA ASP A 289 -13.06 -18.78 32.47
C ASP A 289 -13.92 -17.90 31.57
N ALA A 290 -13.45 -17.52 30.37
CA ALA A 290 -14.23 -16.77 29.37
C ALA A 290 -15.51 -17.54 28.93
N ASN A 291 -15.46 -18.86 28.82
CA ASN A 291 -16.65 -19.66 28.53
C ASN A 291 -17.66 -19.69 29.66
N LEU A 292 -17.20 -19.77 30.91
CA LEU A 292 -18.08 -19.72 32.06
C LEU A 292 -18.79 -18.37 32.17
N GLU A 293 -18.06 -17.28 31.92
CA GLU A 293 -18.64 -15.93 31.90
C GLU A 293 -19.69 -15.76 30.79
N ALA A 294 -19.41 -16.30 29.58
CA ALA A 294 -20.36 -16.26 28.47
C ALA A 294 -21.64 -17.09 28.74
N GLN A 295 -21.52 -18.20 29.47
CA GLN A 295 -22.68 -19.02 29.88
C GLN A 295 -23.52 -18.35 30.97
N VAL A 296 -22.88 -17.63 31.90
CA VAL A 296 -23.55 -16.92 33.00
C VAL A 296 -24.18 -15.61 32.54
N ASN A 297 -23.60 -14.94 31.55
CA ASN A 297 -24.08 -13.69 30.95
C ASN A 297 -24.25 -13.79 29.42
N PRO A 298 -25.29 -14.43 28.90
CA PRO A 298 -25.46 -14.65 27.47
C PRO A 298 -25.71 -13.39 26.62
N GLY A 299 -25.79 -12.21 27.23
CA GLY A 299 -25.99 -10.91 26.55
C GLY A 299 -24.73 -10.07 26.33
N ARG A 300 -23.54 -10.59 26.60
CA ARG A 300 -22.25 -9.89 26.43
C ARG A 300 -21.34 -10.47 25.34
N GLY A 301 -21.84 -11.38 24.51
CA GLY A 301 -21.12 -12.01 23.40
C GLY A 301 -21.52 -11.48 22.02
#